data_a6d52274020e783e78c50f5da1b7cd60
#
_entry.id   a6d52274020e783e78c50f5da1b7cd60
#
_cell.length_a   1.000
_cell.length_b   1.000
_cell.length_c   1.000
_cell.angle_alpha   90.00
_cell.angle_beta   90.00
_cell.angle_gamma   90.00
#
_symmetry.space_group_name_H-M   'P 1'
#
loop_
_entity.id
_entity.type
_entity.pdbx_description
1 polymer ?
#
loop_
_entity_poly.entity_id
_entity_poly.type
_entity_poly.pdbx_seq_one_letter_code
_entity_poly.pdbx_strand_id
1 'polypeptide(L)'
;MPFTFEPAGEAELDTALAIARAASESPFSHWDAEYPNREILGEDIAHCELYFLRENGRPIAMISILDEAEEAIEFPWPEVREHTCMLARLGILPEAQGRGLAAETMRLAAEAARARGFTTARLLASEDNPLTNHIYQKLGYKQKGRARLWDSEDFVGYELAL
;
A
#
# COMPACT_ATOMS: atom_id res chain seq x y z
N MET A 1 -7.15 -4.54 -21.87
CA MET A 1 -7.61 -3.99 -20.57
C MET A 1 -7.28 -2.52 -20.50
N PRO A 2 -8.20 -1.68 -20.10
CA PRO A 2 -7.98 -0.25 -20.04
C PRO A 2 -7.22 0.22 -18.79
N PHE A 3 -6.60 -0.69 -18.06
CA PHE A 3 -5.85 -0.34 -16.85
C PHE A 3 -4.39 -0.05 -17.16
N THR A 4 -3.86 0.99 -16.52
CA THR A 4 -2.42 1.25 -16.46
C THR A 4 -2.01 1.38 -15.00
N PHE A 5 -0.75 1.07 -14.71
CA PHE A 5 -0.19 1.18 -13.36
C PHE A 5 1.17 1.86 -13.47
N GLU A 6 1.28 3.06 -12.93
CA GLU A 6 2.46 3.89 -13.11
C GLU A 6 2.63 4.88 -11.95
N PRO A 7 3.84 5.39 -11.73
CA PRO A 7 4.07 6.40 -10.70
C PRO A 7 3.21 7.65 -10.92
N ALA A 8 2.71 8.22 -9.84
CA ALA A 8 2.00 9.48 -9.87
C ALA A 8 2.98 10.62 -10.17
N GLY A 9 2.53 11.61 -10.93
CA GLY A 9 3.32 12.80 -11.23
C GLY A 9 3.19 13.86 -10.13
N GLU A 10 4.14 14.78 -10.11
CA GLU A 10 4.16 15.87 -9.12
C GLU A 10 2.88 16.72 -9.12
N ALA A 11 2.24 16.88 -10.28
CA ALA A 11 1.01 17.62 -10.40
C ALA A 11 -0.23 16.88 -9.85
N GLU A 12 -0.06 15.63 -9.40
CA GLU A 12 -1.18 14.78 -9.02
C GLU A 12 -1.34 14.60 -7.51
N LEU A 13 -0.68 15.43 -6.71
CA LEU A 13 -0.78 15.34 -5.25
C LEU A 13 -2.23 15.53 -4.77
N ASP A 14 -2.96 16.47 -5.33
CA ASP A 14 -4.36 16.69 -4.93
C ASP A 14 -5.23 15.49 -5.28
N THR A 15 -4.94 14.81 -6.39
CA THR A 15 -5.63 13.58 -6.77
C THR A 15 -5.36 12.48 -5.75
N ALA A 16 -4.11 12.31 -5.34
CA ALA A 16 -3.74 11.32 -4.32
C ALA A 16 -4.45 11.60 -2.99
N LEU A 17 -4.50 12.86 -2.57
CA LEU A 17 -5.21 13.26 -1.35
C LEU A 17 -6.71 12.95 -1.46
N ALA A 18 -7.31 13.21 -2.62
CA ALA A 18 -8.73 12.94 -2.84
C ALA A 18 -9.02 11.44 -2.71
N ILE A 19 -8.15 10.59 -3.26
CA ILE A 19 -8.29 9.14 -3.12
C ILE A 19 -8.17 8.74 -1.65
N ALA A 20 -7.19 9.26 -0.93
CA ALA A 20 -6.99 8.97 0.48
C ALA A 20 -8.20 9.36 1.32
N ARG A 21 -8.77 10.54 1.10
CA ARG A 21 -9.95 11.02 1.85
C ARG A 21 -11.18 10.17 1.52
N ALA A 22 -11.41 9.85 0.26
CA ALA A 22 -12.52 9.01 -0.15
C ALA A 22 -12.39 7.59 0.44
N ALA A 23 -11.20 7.02 0.41
CA ALA A 23 -10.94 5.70 0.97
C ALA A 23 -11.11 5.69 2.50
N SER A 24 -10.82 6.80 3.18
CA SER A 24 -10.94 6.89 4.63
C SER A 24 -12.40 6.84 5.13
N GLU A 25 -13.36 7.01 4.24
CA GLU A 25 -14.78 6.89 4.58
C GLU A 25 -15.24 5.44 4.74
N SER A 26 -14.43 4.48 4.33
CA SER A 26 -14.75 3.06 4.52
C SER A 26 -14.79 2.72 6.01
N PRO A 27 -15.77 1.90 6.46
CA PRO A 27 -15.84 1.50 7.88
C PRO A 27 -14.65 0.65 8.35
N PHE A 28 -13.88 0.09 7.41
CA PHE A 28 -12.69 -0.69 7.74
C PHE A 28 -11.40 0.13 7.63
N SER A 29 -11.50 1.40 7.27
CA SER A 29 -10.33 2.26 7.16
C SER A 29 -9.88 2.75 8.54
N HIS A 30 -8.57 2.73 8.78
CA HIS A 30 -7.96 3.37 9.95
C HIS A 30 -7.34 4.73 9.59
N TRP A 31 -7.58 5.19 8.37
CA TRP A 31 -7.14 6.51 7.91
C TRP A 31 -8.10 7.59 8.41
N ASP A 32 -7.55 8.77 8.64
CA ASP A 32 -8.33 9.93 9.07
C ASP A 32 -7.87 11.18 8.30
N ALA A 33 -8.25 12.36 8.77
CA ALA A 33 -7.87 13.62 8.13
C ALA A 33 -6.36 13.92 8.24
N GLU A 34 -5.66 13.27 9.17
CA GLU A 34 -4.24 13.50 9.42
C GLU A 34 -3.33 12.46 8.78
N TYR A 35 -3.86 11.32 8.34
CA TYR A 35 -3.05 10.24 7.75
C TYR A 35 -3.83 9.47 6.68
N PRO A 36 -3.26 9.27 5.49
CA PRO A 36 -2.05 9.94 5.01
C PRO A 36 -2.33 11.42 4.71
N ASN A 37 -1.32 12.26 4.86
CA ASN A 37 -1.47 13.69 4.65
C ASN A 37 -0.68 14.17 3.43
N ARG A 38 -0.77 15.48 3.15
CA ARG A 38 -0.11 16.10 2.00
C ARG A 38 1.39 15.91 2.02
N GLU A 39 2.01 16.04 3.19
CA GLU A 39 3.46 15.89 3.33
C GLU A 39 3.91 14.46 3.01
N ILE A 40 3.23 13.47 3.56
CA ILE A 40 3.54 12.05 3.34
C ILE A 40 3.38 11.69 1.87
N LEU A 41 2.22 12.02 1.28
CA LEU A 41 1.97 11.68 -0.12
C LEU A 41 2.86 12.47 -1.06
N GLY A 42 3.19 13.72 -0.71
CA GLY A 42 4.11 14.54 -1.48
C GLY A 42 5.50 13.95 -1.52
N GLU A 43 6.00 13.42 -0.41
CA GLU A 43 7.29 12.74 -0.35
C GLU A 43 7.28 11.45 -1.19
N ASP A 44 6.21 10.67 -1.09
CA ASP A 44 6.07 9.45 -1.88
C ASP A 44 6.11 9.76 -3.39
N ILE A 45 5.41 10.81 -3.79
CA ILE A 45 5.42 11.25 -5.20
C ILE A 45 6.82 11.73 -5.61
N ALA A 46 7.47 12.53 -4.77
CA ALA A 46 8.80 13.06 -5.07
C ALA A 46 9.84 11.96 -5.25
N HIS A 47 9.68 10.85 -4.53
CA HIS A 47 10.57 9.69 -4.64
C HIS A 47 10.11 8.65 -5.66
N CYS A 48 9.08 8.95 -6.46
CA CYS A 48 8.49 8.03 -7.44
C CYS A 48 8.04 6.71 -6.80
N GLU A 49 7.55 6.78 -5.57
CA GLU A 49 7.10 5.62 -4.79
C GLU A 49 5.60 5.45 -4.76
N LEU A 50 4.83 6.49 -5.06
CA LEU A 50 3.37 6.42 -5.12
C LEU A 50 2.95 6.08 -6.54
N TYR A 51 2.14 5.01 -6.68
CA TYR A 51 1.62 4.55 -7.96
C TYR A 51 0.11 4.71 -8.01
N PHE A 52 -0.40 5.01 -9.18
CA PHE A 52 -1.83 4.97 -9.46
C PHE A 52 -2.19 3.79 -10.35
N LEU A 53 -3.27 3.11 -9.99
CA LEU A 53 -4.00 2.28 -10.93
C LEU A 53 -5.01 3.19 -11.63
N ARG A 54 -4.89 3.31 -12.95
CA ARG A 54 -5.79 4.14 -13.76
C ARG A 54 -6.67 3.26 -14.62
N GLU A 55 -7.92 3.61 -14.67
CA GLU A 55 -8.87 3.00 -15.62
C GLU A 55 -9.25 4.07 -16.63
N ASN A 56 -8.95 3.82 -17.91
CA ASN A 56 -9.17 4.79 -18.99
C ASN A 56 -8.54 6.16 -18.68
N GLY A 57 -7.35 6.14 -18.09
CA GLY A 57 -6.61 7.35 -17.71
C GLY A 57 -6.99 7.97 -16.38
N ARG A 58 -8.07 7.53 -15.74
CA ARG A 58 -8.53 8.07 -14.47
C ARG A 58 -7.95 7.27 -13.30
N PRO A 59 -7.27 7.92 -12.35
CA PRO A 59 -6.81 7.24 -11.15
C PRO A 59 -7.99 6.75 -10.31
N ILE A 60 -8.02 5.45 -9.99
CA ILE A 60 -9.08 4.84 -9.18
C ILE A 60 -8.54 4.15 -7.94
N ALA A 61 -7.24 3.93 -7.88
CA ALA A 61 -6.57 3.33 -6.73
C ALA A 61 -5.15 3.85 -6.64
N MET A 62 -4.58 3.78 -5.44
CA MET A 62 -3.19 4.15 -5.22
C MET A 62 -2.53 3.18 -4.26
N ILE A 63 -1.21 3.09 -4.35
CA ILE A 63 -0.37 2.34 -3.42
C ILE A 63 1.05 2.89 -3.47
N SER A 64 1.72 2.92 -2.33
CA SER A 64 3.14 3.29 -2.27
C SER A 64 4.00 2.05 -2.18
N ILE A 65 5.11 2.07 -2.91
CA ILE A 65 6.15 1.03 -2.88
C ILE A 65 7.40 1.70 -2.31
N LEU A 66 7.64 1.50 -1.02
CA LEU A 66 8.69 2.18 -0.26
C LEU A 66 9.91 1.28 -0.14
N ASP A 67 11.10 1.88 -0.13
CA ASP A 67 12.31 1.13 0.19
C ASP A 67 12.39 0.95 1.71
N GLU A 68 12.33 -0.30 2.19
CA GLU A 68 12.35 -0.57 3.62
C GLU A 68 13.59 -0.03 4.31
N ALA A 69 14.72 -0.01 3.62
CA ALA A 69 15.96 0.51 4.18
C ALA A 69 15.89 1.99 4.56
N GLU A 70 14.99 2.73 3.93
CA GLU A 70 14.78 4.15 4.19
C GLU A 70 13.63 4.41 5.16
N GLU A 71 12.87 3.38 5.51
CA GLU A 71 11.71 3.50 6.39
C GLU A 71 12.07 3.13 7.82
N ALA A 72 11.75 4.01 8.75
CA ALA A 72 12.06 3.80 10.16
C ALA A 72 10.89 3.11 10.89
N ILE A 73 10.41 1.99 10.35
CA ILE A 73 9.32 1.24 10.96
C ILE A 73 9.90 0.12 11.83
N GLU A 74 9.65 0.18 13.11
CA GLU A 74 10.08 -0.84 14.06
C GLU A 74 9.04 -1.96 14.15
N PHE A 75 9.21 -2.97 13.33
CA PHE A 75 8.41 -4.18 13.42
C PHE A 75 9.36 -5.36 13.66
N PRO A 76 9.00 -6.31 14.54
CA PRO A 76 9.89 -7.42 14.89
C PRO A 76 9.89 -8.52 13.82
N TRP A 77 10.41 -8.21 12.63
CA TRP A 77 10.53 -9.19 11.57
C TRP A 77 11.45 -10.32 12.01
N PRO A 78 11.04 -11.59 11.83
CA PRO A 78 11.84 -12.73 12.28
C PRO A 78 13.13 -12.92 11.48
N GLU A 79 13.20 -12.39 10.28
CA GLU A 79 14.34 -12.57 9.40
C GLU A 79 14.78 -11.24 8.80
N VAL A 80 16.09 -11.05 8.72
CA VAL A 80 16.68 -9.92 8.01
C VAL A 80 16.66 -10.23 6.52
N ARG A 81 16.17 -9.29 5.73
CA ARG A 81 16.12 -9.40 4.26
C ARG A 81 16.78 -8.19 3.64
N GLU A 82 17.45 -8.39 2.53
CA GLU A 82 17.99 -7.29 1.72
C GLU A 82 17.06 -7.03 0.54
N HIS A 83 17.13 -5.84 -0.02
CA HIS A 83 16.33 -5.42 -1.17
C HIS A 83 14.84 -5.64 -0.93
N THR A 84 14.37 -5.16 0.20
CA THR A 84 12.98 -5.31 0.64
C THR A 84 12.23 -4.01 0.45
N CYS A 85 11.03 -4.10 -0.12
CA CYS A 85 10.11 -2.96 -0.17
C CYS A 85 8.99 -3.12 0.85
N MET A 86 8.43 -1.98 1.27
CA MET A 86 7.21 -1.92 2.05
C MET A 86 6.09 -1.45 1.16
N LEU A 87 5.02 -2.22 1.05
CA LEU A 87 3.80 -1.79 0.38
C LEU A 87 2.92 -1.10 1.40
N ALA A 88 2.54 0.12 1.13
CA ALA A 88 1.82 0.95 2.09
C ALA A 88 0.82 1.86 1.40
N ARG A 89 -0.11 2.37 2.17
CA ARG A 89 -1.06 3.39 1.73
C ARG A 89 -1.89 2.96 0.52
N LEU A 90 -2.39 1.72 0.57
CA LEU A 90 -3.33 1.22 -0.44
C LEU A 90 -4.68 1.91 -0.25
N GLY A 91 -5.15 2.60 -1.26
CA GLY A 91 -6.46 3.24 -1.27
C GLY A 91 -7.21 2.95 -2.55
N ILE A 92 -8.49 2.62 -2.43
CA ILE A 92 -9.38 2.34 -3.56
C ILE A 92 -10.56 3.30 -3.46
N LEU A 93 -10.88 4.00 -4.54
CA LEU A 93 -12.07 4.85 -4.55
C LEU A 93 -13.32 4.02 -4.26
N PRO A 94 -14.26 4.55 -3.45
CA PRO A 94 -15.48 3.82 -3.09
C PRO A 94 -16.25 3.27 -4.29
N GLU A 95 -16.36 4.03 -5.38
CA GLU A 95 -17.07 3.62 -6.60
C GLU A 95 -16.34 2.52 -7.37
N ALA A 96 -15.07 2.26 -7.04
CA ALA A 96 -14.28 1.20 -7.67
C ALA A 96 -14.19 -0.06 -6.79
N GLN A 97 -14.70 -0.01 -5.57
CA GLN A 97 -14.68 -1.16 -4.67
C GLN A 97 -15.63 -2.26 -5.13
N GLY A 98 -15.42 -3.49 -4.67
CA GLY A 98 -16.23 -4.64 -5.05
C GLY A 98 -15.91 -5.24 -6.42
N ARG A 99 -14.81 -4.81 -7.04
CA ARG A 99 -14.39 -5.27 -8.37
C ARG A 99 -13.08 -6.07 -8.34
N GLY A 100 -12.58 -6.40 -7.16
CA GLY A 100 -11.31 -7.11 -7.01
C GLY A 100 -10.09 -6.25 -7.28
N LEU A 101 -10.23 -4.94 -7.27
CA LEU A 101 -9.14 -4.03 -7.64
C LEU A 101 -8.07 -3.89 -6.57
N ALA A 102 -8.40 -4.18 -5.29
CA ALA A 102 -7.38 -4.22 -4.25
C ALA A 102 -6.35 -5.32 -4.54
N ALA A 103 -6.81 -6.53 -4.86
CA ALA A 103 -5.93 -7.65 -5.21
C ALA A 103 -5.14 -7.35 -6.49
N GLU A 104 -5.79 -6.77 -7.50
CA GLU A 104 -5.12 -6.41 -8.75
C GLU A 104 -4.06 -5.33 -8.54
N THR A 105 -4.36 -4.31 -7.74
CA THR A 105 -3.40 -3.26 -7.40
C THR A 105 -2.18 -3.86 -6.67
N MET A 106 -2.42 -4.77 -5.73
CA MET A 106 -1.35 -5.45 -5.01
C MET A 106 -0.49 -6.30 -5.94
N ARG A 107 -1.12 -7.01 -6.90
CA ARG A 107 -0.41 -7.83 -7.88
C ARG A 107 0.51 -6.96 -8.75
N LEU A 108 -0.02 -5.85 -9.23
CA LEU A 108 0.75 -4.92 -10.07
C LEU A 108 1.88 -4.25 -9.27
N ALA A 109 1.64 -3.94 -8.01
CA ALA A 109 2.66 -3.39 -7.13
C ALA A 109 3.82 -4.38 -6.93
N ALA A 110 3.52 -5.65 -6.75
CA ALA A 110 4.55 -6.69 -6.63
C ALA A 110 5.37 -6.80 -7.93
N GLU A 111 4.73 -6.75 -9.08
CA GLU A 111 5.43 -6.76 -10.37
C GLU A 111 6.34 -5.53 -10.52
N ALA A 112 5.83 -4.34 -10.18
CA ALA A 112 6.62 -3.11 -10.24
C ALA A 112 7.81 -3.14 -9.27
N ALA A 113 7.60 -3.67 -8.08
CA ALA A 113 8.68 -3.81 -7.10
C ALA A 113 9.77 -4.75 -7.61
N ARG A 114 9.38 -5.89 -8.18
CA ARG A 114 10.33 -6.83 -8.78
C ARG A 114 11.14 -6.16 -9.89
N ALA A 115 10.48 -5.38 -10.75
CA ALA A 115 11.14 -4.67 -11.84
C ALA A 115 12.15 -3.63 -11.33
N ARG A 116 11.92 -3.08 -10.13
CA ARG A 116 12.83 -2.13 -9.50
C ARG A 116 13.98 -2.80 -8.74
N GLY A 117 14.03 -4.13 -8.73
CA GLY A 117 15.13 -4.88 -8.11
C GLY A 117 14.85 -5.36 -6.68
N PHE A 118 13.67 -5.15 -6.16
CA PHE A 118 13.32 -5.69 -4.85
C PHE A 118 13.09 -7.21 -4.96
N THR A 119 13.48 -7.93 -3.92
CA THR A 119 13.36 -9.38 -3.88
C THR A 119 12.35 -9.86 -2.84
N THR A 120 11.92 -8.98 -1.96
CA THR A 120 10.93 -9.27 -0.92
C THR A 120 10.02 -8.07 -0.77
N ALA A 121 8.72 -8.32 -0.66
CA ALA A 121 7.73 -7.30 -0.30
C ALA A 121 7.21 -7.58 1.09
N ARG A 122 7.11 -6.54 1.90
CA ARG A 122 6.55 -6.59 3.25
C ARG A 122 5.42 -5.58 3.36
N LEU A 123 4.48 -5.86 4.24
CA LEU A 123 3.42 -4.92 4.56
C LEU A 123 2.91 -5.15 5.97
N LEU A 124 2.27 -4.13 6.49
CA LEU A 124 1.63 -4.17 7.80
C LEU A 124 0.12 -3.98 7.58
N ALA A 125 -0.68 -4.83 8.19
CA ALA A 125 -2.13 -4.75 8.12
C ALA A 125 -2.69 -4.69 9.53
N SER A 126 -3.71 -3.85 9.74
CA SER A 126 -4.43 -3.84 11.00
C SER A 126 -5.03 -5.21 11.26
N GLU A 127 -4.84 -5.74 12.47
CA GLU A 127 -5.42 -7.02 12.85
C GLU A 127 -6.95 -7.00 12.77
N ASP A 128 -7.56 -5.83 12.94
CA ASP A 128 -9.02 -5.65 12.93
C ASP A 128 -9.65 -5.71 11.55
N ASN A 129 -8.86 -5.81 10.48
CA ASN A 129 -9.39 -5.79 9.13
C ASN A 129 -9.34 -7.18 8.48
N PRO A 130 -10.39 -8.03 8.69
CA PRO A 130 -10.37 -9.39 8.17
C PRO A 130 -10.37 -9.45 6.65
N LEU A 131 -10.94 -8.45 5.97
CA LEU A 131 -11.01 -8.45 4.51
C LEU A 131 -9.63 -8.29 3.88
N THR A 132 -8.85 -7.30 4.33
CA THR A 132 -7.49 -7.12 3.81
C THR A 132 -6.57 -8.26 4.19
N ASN A 133 -6.69 -8.79 5.41
CA ASN A 133 -5.91 -9.95 5.83
C ASN A 133 -6.20 -11.17 4.94
N HIS A 134 -7.46 -11.38 4.58
CA HIS A 134 -7.84 -12.47 3.68
C HIS A 134 -7.23 -12.27 2.28
N ILE A 135 -7.27 -11.05 1.75
CA ILE A 135 -6.70 -10.73 0.43
C ILE A 135 -5.19 -11.01 0.41
N TYR A 136 -4.46 -10.58 1.42
CA TYR A 136 -3.01 -10.77 1.47
C TYR A 136 -2.65 -12.26 1.53
N GLN A 137 -3.34 -13.03 2.35
CA GLN A 137 -3.12 -14.48 2.43
C GLN A 137 -3.41 -15.16 1.09
N LYS A 138 -4.48 -14.76 0.42
CA LYS A 138 -4.85 -15.32 -0.88
C LYS A 138 -3.83 -14.99 -1.96
N LEU A 139 -3.16 -13.84 -1.86
CA LEU A 139 -2.09 -13.45 -2.79
C LEU A 139 -0.75 -14.15 -2.51
N GLY A 140 -0.69 -14.96 -1.47
CA GLY A 140 0.51 -15.72 -1.14
C GLY A 140 1.39 -15.08 -0.08
N TYR A 141 0.97 -13.96 0.51
CA TYR A 141 1.70 -13.35 1.61
C TYR A 141 1.63 -14.25 2.84
N LYS A 142 2.74 -14.35 3.55
CA LYS A 142 2.83 -15.15 4.78
C LYS A 142 2.91 -14.24 5.99
N GLN A 143 2.15 -14.59 7.01
CA GLN A 143 2.23 -13.91 8.30
C GLN A 143 3.60 -14.14 8.93
N LYS A 144 4.24 -13.08 9.38
CA LYS A 144 5.56 -13.13 9.99
C LYS A 144 5.58 -12.62 11.42
N GLY A 145 4.46 -12.17 11.95
CA GLY A 145 4.37 -11.73 13.32
C GLY A 145 3.29 -10.70 13.55
N ARG A 146 3.18 -10.29 14.81
CA ARG A 146 2.21 -9.30 15.26
C ARG A 146 2.92 -8.34 16.20
N ALA A 147 2.54 -7.08 16.14
CA ALA A 147 3.08 -6.08 17.07
C ALA A 147 2.11 -4.93 17.23
N ARG A 148 2.08 -4.36 18.44
CA ARG A 148 1.38 -3.11 18.67
C ARG A 148 2.31 -1.97 18.26
N LEU A 149 1.86 -1.15 17.33
CA LEU A 149 2.67 -0.05 16.79
C LEU A 149 1.99 1.28 17.06
N TRP A 150 2.83 2.31 17.24
CA TRP A 150 2.39 3.69 17.43
C TRP A 150 1.41 3.86 18.59
N ASP A 151 1.44 2.95 19.59
CA ASP A 151 0.54 2.93 20.75
C ASP A 151 -0.93 3.02 20.37
N SER A 152 -1.27 2.54 19.18
CA SER A 152 -2.64 2.66 18.66
C SER A 152 -3.36 1.33 18.52
N GLU A 153 -2.77 0.38 17.79
CA GLU A 153 -3.43 -0.89 17.49
C GLU A 153 -2.43 -1.99 17.17
N ASP A 154 -2.94 -3.21 17.10
CA ASP A 154 -2.13 -4.36 16.75
C ASP A 154 -2.07 -4.54 15.24
N PHE A 155 -0.87 -4.75 14.73
CA PHE A 155 -0.61 -4.98 13.31
C PHE A 155 -0.07 -6.39 13.08
N VAL A 156 -0.44 -6.94 11.94
CA VAL A 156 0.11 -8.20 11.44
C VAL A 156 1.10 -7.86 10.33
N GLY A 157 2.29 -8.41 10.40
CA GLY A 157 3.29 -8.27 9.35
C GLY A 157 3.19 -9.42 8.36
N TYR A 158 3.20 -9.09 7.07
CA TYR A 158 3.14 -10.03 5.97
C TYR A 158 4.37 -9.89 5.08
N GLU A 159 4.79 -10.99 4.49
CA GLU A 159 5.95 -11.02 3.61
C GLU A 159 5.67 -11.89 2.39
N LEU A 160 6.13 -11.43 1.23
CA LEU A 160 6.04 -12.16 -0.03
C LEU A 160 7.42 -12.15 -0.71
N ALA A 161 7.90 -13.32 -1.11
CA ALA A 161 9.08 -13.41 -1.98
C ALA A 161 8.70 -13.01 -3.39
N LEU A 162 9.46 -12.09 -3.96
CA LEU A 162 9.21 -11.55 -5.30
C LEU A 162 9.94 -12.30 -6.43
#